data_0df2615fce1d4460f388ba630e3b8931
#
_entry.id   0df2615fce1d4460f388ba630e3b8931
#
_cell.length_a   1.000
_cell.length_b   1.000
_cell.length_c   1.000
_cell.angle_alpha   90.00
_cell.angle_beta   90.00
_cell.angle_gamma   90.00
#
_symmetry.space_group_name_H-M   'P 1'
#
loop_
_entity.id
_entity.type
_entity.pdbx_description
1 polymer ?
#
loop_
_entity_poly.entity_id
_entity_poly.type
_entity_poly.pdbx_seq_one_letter_code
_entity_poly.pdbx_strand_id
1 'polypeptide(L)'
;TEANKANLASGFLAAVQARYAGTRLGRQELDGILIEEAEGALWTSAALEAARVRELPEMSRIVVAVDPPVSGTERSDACGIVVAGVVAQGPVQDWRAYILEDVTVQGASPMAWAEAAVSAMHRWKAERMVAEVNQGGDLVEQVIRQVDPLISLRKVHASKGKAARAEPIAALYEQGRVHHFTGLAALEEEMCQLTMHGFHGKGSPDRTDALVWALTELMILPAKSHMRPQVRTL
;
A
#
# COMPACT_ATOMS: atom_id res chain seq x y z
N THR A 1 -19.42 10.96 17.29
CA THR A 1 -19.02 12.01 18.26
C THR A 1 -18.92 13.38 17.61
N GLU A 2 -18.43 13.48 16.37
CA GLU A 2 -18.43 14.73 15.58
C GLU A 2 -19.86 15.24 15.34
N ALA A 3 -20.81 14.36 15.10
CA ALA A 3 -22.24 14.68 14.93
C ALA A 3 -22.86 15.33 16.20
N ASN A 4 -22.25 15.16 17.37
CA ASN A 4 -22.72 15.71 18.66
C ASN A 4 -21.81 16.83 19.19
N LYS A 5 -21.02 17.45 18.34
CA LYS A 5 -20.01 18.46 18.66
C LYS A 5 -20.59 19.67 19.44
N ALA A 6 -21.83 20.05 19.13
CA ALA A 6 -22.50 21.18 19.78
C ALA A 6 -22.76 20.98 21.28
N ASN A 7 -22.78 19.74 21.76
CA ASN A 7 -23.09 19.37 23.14
C ASN A 7 -21.85 18.97 23.96
N LEU A 8 -20.65 19.03 23.36
CA LEU A 8 -19.41 18.62 24.02
C LEU A 8 -18.52 19.82 24.28
N ALA A 9 -17.85 19.82 25.43
CA ALA A 9 -16.89 20.88 25.78
C ALA A 9 -15.75 20.89 24.74
N SER A 10 -15.39 22.08 24.23
CA SER A 10 -14.37 22.24 23.17
C SER A 10 -13.01 21.62 23.51
N GLY A 11 -12.61 21.65 24.78
CA GLY A 11 -11.37 21.01 25.25
C GLY A 11 -11.41 19.49 25.25
N PHE A 12 -12.60 18.88 25.43
CA PHE A 12 -12.76 17.43 25.41
C PHE A 12 -12.56 16.85 24.00
N LEU A 13 -13.16 17.46 22.99
CA LEU A 13 -12.98 17.03 21.60
C LEU A 13 -11.53 17.17 21.14
N ALA A 14 -10.87 18.26 21.48
CA ALA A 14 -9.46 18.46 21.14
C ALA A 14 -8.55 17.40 21.80
N ALA A 15 -8.80 17.06 23.07
CA ALA A 15 -8.05 16.04 23.79
C ALA A 15 -8.29 14.63 23.21
N VAL A 16 -9.54 14.31 22.85
CA VAL A 16 -9.91 13.02 22.23
C VAL A 16 -9.32 12.94 20.81
N GLN A 17 -9.42 14.00 20.02
CA GLN A 17 -8.79 14.05 18.69
C GLN A 17 -7.27 13.89 18.78
N ALA A 18 -6.60 14.61 19.69
CA ALA A 18 -5.15 14.48 19.86
C ALA A 18 -4.73 13.07 20.29
N ARG A 19 -5.57 12.36 21.07
CA ARG A 19 -5.27 11.03 21.59
C ARG A 19 -5.60 9.91 20.61
N TYR A 20 -6.66 10.06 19.83
CA TYR A 20 -7.23 8.99 19.02
C TYR A 20 -7.28 9.28 17.51
N ALA A 21 -6.86 10.48 17.06
CA ALA A 21 -6.80 10.79 15.63
C ALA A 21 -5.93 9.76 14.88
N GLY A 22 -6.48 9.21 13.80
CA GLY A 22 -5.81 8.19 13.00
C GLY A 22 -5.85 6.77 13.57
N THR A 23 -6.42 6.55 14.77
CA THR A 23 -6.62 5.20 15.31
C THR A 23 -7.98 4.64 14.93
N ARG A 24 -8.14 3.29 14.96
CA ARG A 24 -9.45 2.62 14.80
C ARG A 24 -10.49 3.18 15.77
N LEU A 25 -10.12 3.31 17.04
CA LEU A 25 -11.02 3.85 18.08
C LEU A 25 -11.43 5.29 17.77
N GLY A 26 -10.49 6.10 17.25
CA GLY A 26 -10.79 7.46 16.79
C GLY A 26 -11.81 7.48 15.66
N ARG A 27 -11.64 6.66 14.65
CA ARG A 27 -12.60 6.55 13.53
C ARG A 27 -13.95 6.05 14.00
N GLN A 28 -13.98 5.03 14.84
CA GLN A 28 -15.23 4.49 15.39
C GLN A 28 -15.94 5.48 16.32
N GLU A 29 -15.22 6.11 17.24
CA GLU A 29 -15.79 6.95 18.30
C GLU A 29 -15.95 8.42 17.88
N LEU A 30 -15.05 8.96 17.06
CA LEU A 30 -15.12 10.35 16.60
C LEU A 30 -15.97 10.48 15.34
N ASP A 31 -15.75 9.65 14.36
CA ASP A 31 -16.36 9.77 13.04
C ASP A 31 -17.61 8.90 12.90
N GLY A 32 -17.83 7.96 13.84
CA GLY A 32 -18.96 7.03 13.81
C GLY A 32 -18.87 5.99 12.68
N ILE A 33 -17.65 5.77 12.17
CA ILE A 33 -17.39 4.81 11.09
C ILE A 33 -17.17 3.43 11.74
N LEU A 34 -18.10 2.50 11.50
CA LEU A 34 -17.89 1.08 11.78
C LEU A 34 -16.90 0.56 10.73
N ILE A 35 -15.67 0.24 11.16
CA ILE A 35 -14.73 -0.50 10.31
C ILE A 35 -15.18 -1.95 10.36
N GLU A 36 -15.86 -2.36 9.32
CA GLU A 36 -16.25 -3.76 9.13
C GLU A 36 -15.00 -4.53 8.67
N GLU A 37 -14.53 -5.45 9.51
CA GLU A 37 -13.55 -6.44 9.11
C GLU A 37 -14.31 -7.61 8.48
N ALA A 38 -13.88 -8.07 7.31
CA ALA A 38 -14.42 -9.27 6.72
C ALA A 38 -14.01 -10.48 7.58
N GLU A 39 -14.95 -11.41 7.79
CA GLU A 39 -14.62 -12.67 8.46
C GLU A 39 -13.54 -13.43 7.68
N GLY A 40 -12.43 -13.78 8.34
CA GLY A 40 -11.28 -14.41 7.68
C GLY A 40 -10.42 -13.44 6.85
N ALA A 41 -10.46 -12.14 7.15
CA ALA A 41 -9.58 -11.16 6.51
C ALA A 41 -8.10 -11.52 6.72
N LEU A 42 -7.28 -11.28 5.69
CA LEU A 42 -5.83 -11.48 5.74
C LEU A 42 -5.14 -10.50 6.71
N TRP A 43 -5.73 -9.35 6.93
CA TRP A 43 -5.26 -8.34 7.87
C TRP A 43 -6.39 -7.89 8.78
N THR A 44 -6.11 -7.81 10.06
CA THR A 44 -7.04 -7.26 11.05
C THR A 44 -6.64 -5.83 11.40
N SER A 45 -7.63 -4.99 11.74
CA SER A 45 -7.36 -3.61 12.21
C SER A 45 -6.40 -3.59 13.40
N ALA A 46 -6.48 -4.57 14.30
CA ALA A 46 -5.60 -4.67 15.46
C ALA A 46 -4.15 -4.94 15.04
N ALA A 47 -3.91 -5.82 14.07
CA ALA A 47 -2.57 -6.10 13.54
C ALA A 47 -1.99 -4.87 12.81
N LEU A 48 -2.79 -4.16 12.02
CA LEU A 48 -2.37 -2.94 11.33
C LEU A 48 -2.07 -1.81 12.31
N GLU A 49 -2.87 -1.65 13.38
CA GLU A 49 -2.59 -0.67 14.42
C GLU A 49 -1.29 -0.97 15.18
N ALA A 50 -1.02 -2.24 15.47
CA ALA A 50 0.24 -2.67 16.09
C ALA A 50 1.45 -2.46 15.17
N ALA A 51 1.26 -2.46 13.85
CA ALA A 51 2.32 -2.22 12.87
C ALA A 51 2.65 -0.73 12.68
N ARG A 52 1.90 0.21 13.26
CA ARG A 52 2.10 1.64 13.08
C ARG A 52 3.36 2.15 13.76
N VAL A 53 4.07 3.03 13.04
CA VAL A 53 5.25 3.74 13.54
C VAL A 53 5.07 5.25 13.38
N ARG A 54 5.71 6.02 14.24
CA ARG A 54 5.70 7.49 14.19
C ARG A 54 6.94 8.09 13.54
N GLU A 55 8.00 7.31 13.51
CA GLU A 55 9.30 7.73 12.97
C GLU A 55 9.76 6.70 11.94
N LEU A 56 10.41 7.18 10.91
CA LEU A 56 10.95 6.36 9.83
C LEU A 56 12.47 6.27 9.97
N PRO A 57 13.04 5.06 9.92
CA PRO A 57 14.48 4.91 9.76
C PRO A 57 14.93 5.33 8.34
N GLU A 58 16.23 5.42 8.14
CA GLU A 58 16.78 5.57 6.80
C GLU A 58 16.51 4.31 5.97
N MET A 59 15.89 4.49 4.81
CA MET A 59 15.54 3.39 3.93
C MET A 59 16.72 2.99 3.05
N SER A 60 16.99 1.70 2.93
CA SER A 60 17.96 1.18 1.97
C SER A 60 17.47 1.29 0.53
N ARG A 61 16.15 1.12 0.32
CA ARG A 61 15.47 1.20 -0.98
C ARG A 61 14.05 1.71 -0.80
N ILE A 62 13.57 2.48 -1.76
CA ILE A 62 12.18 2.94 -1.83
C ILE A 62 11.64 2.65 -3.23
N VAL A 63 10.40 2.18 -3.31
CA VAL A 63 9.68 1.96 -4.57
C VAL A 63 8.30 2.60 -4.53
N VAL A 64 7.79 2.93 -5.71
CA VAL A 64 6.38 3.30 -5.92
C VAL A 64 5.72 2.18 -6.71
N ALA A 65 4.67 1.58 -6.18
CA ALA A 65 3.90 0.59 -6.91
C ALA A 65 2.58 1.18 -7.39
N VAL A 66 2.19 0.78 -8.61
CA VAL A 66 1.00 1.29 -9.30
C VAL A 66 0.18 0.11 -9.77
N ASP A 67 -1.09 0.09 -9.40
CA ASP A 67 -2.12 -0.80 -9.95
C ASP A 67 -3.12 0.05 -10.74
N PRO A 68 -2.89 0.24 -12.07
CA PRO A 68 -3.74 1.10 -12.88
C PRO A 68 -5.06 0.41 -13.24
N PRO A 69 -6.17 1.17 -13.40
CA PRO A 69 -7.45 0.60 -13.79
C PRO A 69 -7.37 -0.03 -15.18
N VAL A 70 -8.03 -1.18 -15.35
CA VAL A 70 -8.06 -1.95 -16.62
C VAL A 70 -8.89 -1.25 -17.70
N SER A 71 -9.90 -0.46 -17.34
CA SER A 71 -10.80 0.24 -18.25
C SER A 71 -10.70 1.75 -18.11
N GLY A 72 -10.45 2.45 -19.22
CA GLY A 72 -10.44 3.92 -19.26
C GLY A 72 -11.82 4.58 -19.16
N THR A 73 -12.82 3.92 -18.56
CA THR A 73 -14.14 4.51 -18.34
C THR A 73 -14.12 5.34 -17.06
N GLU A 74 -14.45 6.62 -17.19
CA GLU A 74 -14.38 7.69 -16.16
C GLU A 74 -15.15 7.43 -14.84
N ARG A 75 -15.70 6.24 -14.61
CA ARG A 75 -16.66 6.01 -13.51
C ARG A 75 -16.33 4.94 -12.48
N SER A 76 -15.29 4.13 -12.61
CA SER A 76 -15.27 2.94 -11.77
C SER A 76 -14.04 2.72 -10.90
N ASP A 77 -12.85 2.78 -11.44
CA ASP A 77 -11.75 2.17 -10.69
C ASP A 77 -10.73 3.21 -10.21
N ALA A 78 -10.24 3.00 -8.99
CA ALA A 78 -9.11 3.74 -8.50
C ALA A 78 -7.84 3.28 -9.24
N CYS A 79 -6.86 4.17 -9.38
CA CYS A 79 -5.50 3.75 -9.63
C CYS A 79 -4.81 3.62 -8.27
N GLY A 80 -4.53 2.40 -7.85
CA GLY A 80 -3.79 2.13 -6.62
C GLY A 80 -2.35 2.61 -6.76
N ILE A 81 -1.90 3.48 -5.84
CA ILE A 81 -0.52 4.00 -5.85
C ILE A 81 0.00 4.00 -4.42
N VAL A 82 0.96 3.14 -4.12
CA VAL A 82 1.54 3.00 -2.79
C VAL A 82 3.06 3.18 -2.84
N VAL A 83 3.58 3.98 -1.92
CA VAL A 83 5.01 4.14 -1.69
C VAL A 83 5.44 3.27 -0.53
N ALA A 84 6.47 2.45 -0.74
CA ALA A 84 7.04 1.61 0.30
C ALA A 84 8.56 1.65 0.29
N GLY A 85 9.16 1.51 1.47
CA GLY A 85 10.60 1.41 1.65
C GLY A 85 10.99 0.15 2.40
N VAL A 86 12.27 -0.20 2.35
CA VAL A 86 12.84 -1.32 3.11
C VAL A 86 14.16 -0.92 3.75
N VAL A 87 14.36 -1.35 5.00
CA VAL A 87 15.65 -1.39 5.68
C VAL A 87 16.22 -2.80 5.48
N ALA A 88 17.18 -2.92 4.58
CA ALA A 88 17.78 -4.18 4.15
C ALA A 88 19.18 -4.35 4.76
N GLN A 89 19.22 -4.45 6.09
CA GLN A 89 20.45 -4.67 6.85
C GLN A 89 20.51 -6.10 7.40
N GLY A 90 21.65 -6.73 7.30
CA GLY A 90 21.85 -8.11 7.78
C GLY A 90 21.15 -9.16 6.92
N PRO A 91 20.88 -10.35 7.49
CA PRO A 91 20.17 -11.43 6.80
C PRO A 91 18.75 -11.04 6.40
N VAL A 92 18.22 -11.64 5.32
CA VAL A 92 16.91 -11.28 4.74
C VAL A 92 15.75 -11.39 5.75
N GLN A 93 15.83 -12.31 6.70
CA GLN A 93 14.80 -12.45 7.75
C GLN A 93 14.72 -11.23 8.68
N ASP A 94 15.79 -10.43 8.76
CA ASP A 94 15.86 -9.26 9.62
C ASP A 94 15.39 -7.97 8.91
N TRP A 95 15.16 -8.06 7.60
CA TRP A 95 14.69 -6.91 6.84
C TRP A 95 13.30 -6.47 7.29
N ARG A 96 13.10 -5.15 7.32
CA ARG A 96 11.84 -4.51 7.70
C ARG A 96 11.37 -3.58 6.59
N ALA A 97 10.12 -3.71 6.22
CA ALA A 97 9.48 -2.84 5.23
C ALA A 97 8.59 -1.81 5.92
N TYR A 98 8.43 -0.67 5.25
CA TYR A 98 7.65 0.47 5.74
C TYR A 98 6.75 0.96 4.61
N ILE A 99 5.45 1.03 4.87
CA ILE A 99 4.49 1.68 3.98
C ILE A 99 4.51 3.16 4.31
N LEU A 100 4.92 3.98 3.34
CA LEU A 100 5.28 5.38 3.54
C LEU A 100 4.13 6.32 3.19
N GLU A 101 3.44 6.07 2.09
CA GLU A 101 2.35 6.93 1.60
C GLU A 101 1.39 6.14 0.71
N ASP A 102 0.10 6.47 0.80
CA ASP A 102 -0.96 6.08 -0.15
C ASP A 102 -1.37 7.33 -0.94
N VAL A 103 -1.03 7.35 -2.22
CA VAL A 103 -1.36 8.43 -3.16
C VAL A 103 -2.35 7.98 -4.24
N THR A 104 -3.13 6.96 -3.92
CA THR A 104 -4.18 6.42 -4.78
C THR A 104 -5.14 7.51 -5.25
N VAL A 105 -5.45 7.52 -6.52
CA VAL A 105 -6.37 8.48 -7.14
C VAL A 105 -7.63 7.79 -7.66
N GLN A 106 -8.78 8.43 -7.44
CA GLN A 106 -10.09 7.93 -7.85
C GLN A 106 -10.53 8.59 -9.15
N GLY A 107 -11.08 7.82 -10.09
CA GLY A 107 -11.67 8.36 -11.32
C GLY A 107 -10.73 9.24 -12.16
N ALA A 108 -9.42 9.03 -12.03
CA ALA A 108 -8.42 9.85 -12.68
C ALA A 108 -8.18 9.43 -14.12
N SER A 109 -7.88 10.40 -14.97
CA SER A 109 -7.39 10.13 -16.31
C SER A 109 -6.04 9.41 -16.28
N PRO A 110 -5.63 8.70 -17.36
CA PRO A 110 -4.30 8.09 -17.42
C PRO A 110 -3.16 9.05 -17.10
N MET A 111 -3.23 10.28 -17.59
CA MET A 111 -2.22 11.29 -17.32
C MET A 111 -2.19 11.68 -15.83
N ALA A 112 -3.36 11.87 -15.21
CA ALA A 112 -3.44 12.33 -13.82
C ALA A 112 -2.89 11.30 -12.82
N TRP A 113 -3.16 10.00 -12.99
CA TRP A 113 -2.56 9.00 -12.10
C TRP A 113 -1.04 8.83 -12.36
N ALA A 114 -0.60 8.97 -13.63
CA ALA A 114 0.84 8.91 -13.92
C ALA A 114 1.59 10.10 -13.30
N GLU A 115 1.03 11.31 -13.36
CA GLU A 115 1.58 12.49 -12.68
C GLU A 115 1.65 12.30 -11.17
N ALA A 116 0.62 11.73 -10.55
CA ALA A 116 0.62 11.41 -9.11
C ALA A 116 1.73 10.40 -8.76
N ALA A 117 1.87 9.32 -9.53
CA ALA A 117 2.89 8.30 -9.33
C ALA A 117 4.32 8.84 -9.52
N VAL A 118 4.56 9.61 -10.59
CA VAL A 118 5.87 10.23 -10.86
C VAL A 118 6.21 11.28 -9.80
N SER A 119 5.24 12.08 -9.37
CA SER A 119 5.43 13.04 -8.28
C SER A 119 5.83 12.33 -6.97
N ALA A 120 5.22 11.19 -6.66
CA ALA A 120 5.59 10.38 -5.51
C ALA A 120 7.01 9.81 -5.65
N MET A 121 7.41 9.33 -6.85
CA MET A 121 8.78 8.89 -7.13
C MET A 121 9.81 9.96 -6.78
N HIS A 122 9.59 11.19 -7.25
CA HIS A 122 10.51 12.31 -7.02
C HIS A 122 10.52 12.76 -5.55
N ARG A 123 9.35 12.87 -4.92
CA ARG A 123 9.21 13.29 -3.51
C ARG A 123 9.94 12.36 -2.55
N TRP A 124 9.78 11.05 -2.75
CA TRP A 124 10.41 10.02 -1.93
C TRP A 124 11.79 9.60 -2.42
N LYS A 125 12.28 10.15 -3.54
CA LYS A 125 13.52 9.71 -4.22
C LYS A 125 13.54 8.21 -4.42
N ALA A 126 12.39 7.65 -4.82
CA ALA A 126 12.25 6.22 -5.03
C ALA A 126 13.11 5.77 -6.24
N GLU A 127 13.73 4.60 -6.11
CA GLU A 127 14.64 4.07 -7.13
C GLU A 127 13.92 3.45 -8.32
N ARG A 128 12.67 3.01 -8.11
CA ARG A 128 11.92 2.24 -9.10
C ARG A 128 10.41 2.40 -8.94
N MET A 129 9.74 2.51 -10.07
CA MET A 129 8.29 2.32 -10.16
C MET A 129 7.99 0.88 -10.58
N VAL A 130 7.05 0.23 -9.91
CA VAL A 130 6.54 -1.11 -10.23
C VAL A 130 5.10 -0.96 -10.68
N ALA A 131 4.77 -1.30 -11.93
CA ALA A 131 3.41 -1.15 -12.43
C ALA A 131 2.85 -2.49 -12.92
N GLU A 132 1.61 -2.82 -12.49
CA GLU A 132 0.88 -3.95 -13.03
C GLU A 132 0.42 -3.64 -14.46
N VAL A 133 0.65 -4.59 -15.38
CA VAL A 133 0.39 -4.41 -16.83
C VAL A 133 -0.28 -5.65 -17.43
N ASN A 134 -1.45 -6.02 -16.92
CA ASN A 134 -2.14 -7.24 -17.37
C ASN A 134 -2.71 -7.12 -18.78
N GLN A 135 -3.48 -6.08 -19.05
CA GLN A 135 -4.00 -5.76 -20.38
C GLN A 135 -3.68 -4.31 -20.70
N GLY A 136 -3.15 -4.06 -21.91
CA GLY A 136 -2.76 -2.71 -22.29
C GLY A 136 -1.44 -2.22 -21.69
N GLY A 137 -0.51 -3.11 -21.39
CA GLY A 137 0.77 -2.80 -20.73
C GLY A 137 1.63 -1.77 -21.42
N ASP A 138 1.55 -1.68 -22.74
CA ASP A 138 2.25 -0.64 -23.52
C ASP A 138 1.66 0.75 -23.24
N LEU A 139 0.35 0.84 -23.02
CA LEU A 139 -0.30 2.11 -22.66
C LEU A 139 0.16 2.62 -21.28
N VAL A 140 0.25 1.74 -20.29
CA VAL A 140 0.73 2.10 -18.94
C VAL A 140 2.15 2.67 -19.01
N GLU A 141 3.06 1.98 -19.69
CA GLU A 141 4.42 2.47 -19.88
C GLU A 141 4.47 3.79 -20.65
N GLN A 142 3.70 3.90 -21.76
CA GLN A 142 3.66 5.13 -22.55
C GLN A 142 3.21 6.34 -21.73
N VAL A 143 2.14 6.20 -20.96
CA VAL A 143 1.61 7.30 -20.14
C VAL A 143 2.61 7.72 -19.06
N ILE A 144 3.25 6.78 -18.37
CA ILE A 144 4.29 7.09 -17.38
C ILE A 144 5.45 7.83 -18.04
N ARG A 145 5.93 7.34 -19.19
CA ARG A 145 7.07 7.95 -19.92
C ARG A 145 6.73 9.29 -20.58
N GLN A 146 5.47 9.61 -20.80
CA GLN A 146 5.05 10.95 -21.21
C GLN A 146 5.28 11.98 -20.10
N VAL A 147 5.12 11.56 -18.83
CA VAL A 147 5.36 12.44 -17.67
C VAL A 147 6.87 12.54 -17.38
N ASP A 148 7.58 11.39 -17.32
CA ASP A 148 9.01 11.36 -17.14
C ASP A 148 9.63 10.18 -17.91
N PRO A 149 10.36 10.47 -19.03
CA PRO A 149 10.99 9.44 -19.87
C PRO A 149 12.06 8.62 -19.16
N LEU A 150 12.63 9.15 -18.07
CA LEU A 150 13.78 8.56 -17.37
C LEU A 150 13.38 7.67 -16.17
N ILE A 151 12.10 7.53 -15.89
CA ILE A 151 11.62 6.69 -14.79
C ILE A 151 12.13 5.25 -14.94
N SER A 152 12.76 4.73 -13.90
CA SER A 152 13.07 3.32 -13.77
C SER A 152 11.78 2.53 -13.56
N LEU A 153 11.22 1.96 -14.62
CA LEU A 153 9.95 1.24 -14.61
C LEU A 153 10.18 -0.27 -14.67
N ARG A 154 9.56 -1.00 -13.74
CA ARG A 154 9.42 -2.45 -13.78
C ARG A 154 7.96 -2.81 -14.06
N LYS A 155 7.70 -3.46 -15.18
CA LYS A 155 6.39 -4.02 -15.52
C LYS A 155 6.23 -5.38 -14.83
N VAL A 156 5.07 -5.61 -14.21
CA VAL A 156 4.71 -6.87 -13.55
C VAL A 156 3.36 -7.35 -14.06
N HIS A 157 3.19 -8.66 -14.08
CA HIS A 157 1.96 -9.32 -14.53
C HIS A 157 1.40 -10.20 -13.43
N ALA A 158 0.09 -10.11 -13.18
CA ALA A 158 -0.59 -10.99 -12.25
C ALA A 158 -0.77 -12.37 -12.88
N SER A 159 0.02 -13.33 -12.43
CA SER A 159 -0.11 -14.74 -12.81
C SER A 159 -0.95 -15.56 -11.82
N LYS A 160 -1.31 -14.97 -10.68
CA LYS A 160 -2.11 -15.57 -9.61
C LYS A 160 -3.22 -14.62 -9.17
N GLY A 161 -4.28 -15.15 -8.58
CA GLY A 161 -5.35 -14.36 -7.99
C GLY A 161 -4.84 -13.44 -6.85
N LYS A 162 -5.60 -12.39 -6.56
CA LYS A 162 -5.26 -11.35 -5.57
C LYS A 162 -4.94 -11.95 -4.18
N ALA A 163 -5.79 -12.83 -3.67
CA ALA A 163 -5.57 -13.49 -2.38
C ALA A 163 -4.25 -14.28 -2.33
N ALA A 164 -3.95 -15.07 -3.37
CA ALA A 164 -2.72 -15.86 -3.43
C ALA A 164 -1.44 -15.02 -3.60
N ARG A 165 -1.55 -13.77 -4.09
CA ARG A 165 -0.46 -12.80 -4.11
C ARG A 165 -0.29 -12.12 -2.76
N ALA A 166 -1.39 -11.89 -2.07
CA ALA A 166 -1.45 -11.22 -0.78
C ALA A 166 -0.99 -12.09 0.40
N GLU A 167 -1.21 -13.41 0.34
CA GLU A 167 -0.87 -14.36 1.40
C GLU A 167 0.60 -14.26 1.89
N PRO A 168 1.64 -14.29 1.03
CA PRO A 168 3.02 -14.14 1.51
C PRO A 168 3.31 -12.77 2.11
N ILE A 169 2.53 -11.75 1.74
CA ILE A 169 2.65 -10.41 2.32
C ILE A 169 1.99 -10.39 3.71
N ALA A 170 0.82 -10.99 3.87
CA ALA A 170 0.18 -11.13 5.18
C ALA A 170 1.11 -11.84 6.19
N ALA A 171 1.81 -12.89 5.77
CA ALA A 171 2.81 -13.56 6.59
C ALA A 171 3.96 -12.64 7.06
N LEU A 172 4.36 -11.64 6.27
CA LEU A 172 5.35 -10.64 6.71
C LEU A 172 4.79 -9.74 7.83
N TYR A 173 3.50 -9.41 7.80
CA TYR A 173 2.85 -8.67 8.88
C TYR A 173 2.77 -9.49 10.16
N GLU A 174 2.39 -10.77 10.07
CA GLU A 174 2.37 -11.70 11.22
C GLU A 174 3.76 -11.84 11.87
N GLN A 175 4.83 -11.75 11.08
CA GLN A 175 6.21 -11.77 11.54
C GLN A 175 6.68 -10.42 12.13
N GLY A 176 5.84 -9.38 12.14
CA GLY A 176 6.22 -8.03 12.59
C GLY A 176 7.27 -7.36 11.69
N ARG A 177 7.30 -7.70 10.41
CA ARG A 177 8.31 -7.24 9.45
C ARG A 177 7.83 -6.12 8.54
N VAL A 178 6.56 -5.72 8.64
CA VAL A 178 5.99 -4.59 7.89
C VAL A 178 5.42 -3.58 8.87
N HIS A 179 5.73 -2.32 8.62
CA HIS A 179 5.30 -1.20 9.44
C HIS A 179 4.55 -0.18 8.60
N HIS A 180 3.60 0.50 9.21
CA HIS A 180 2.82 1.57 8.59
C HIS A 180 3.20 2.93 9.16
N PHE A 181 3.52 3.87 8.29
CA PHE A 181 3.64 5.26 8.67
C PHE A 181 2.26 5.91 8.81
N THR A 182 2.17 7.20 9.08
CA THR A 182 0.90 7.89 9.31
C THR A 182 0.11 8.13 8.01
N GLY A 183 -1.22 8.29 8.12
CA GLY A 183 -2.07 8.71 6.99
C GLY A 183 -2.55 7.61 6.04
N LEU A 184 -2.50 6.32 6.44
CA LEU A 184 -2.82 5.17 5.59
C LEU A 184 -4.23 4.60 5.82
N ALA A 185 -5.16 5.39 6.37
CA ALA A 185 -6.47 4.90 6.81
C ALA A 185 -7.28 4.20 5.70
N ALA A 186 -7.34 4.78 4.50
CA ALA A 186 -8.09 4.22 3.38
C ALA A 186 -7.49 2.91 2.87
N LEU A 187 -6.17 2.80 2.84
CA LEU A 187 -5.46 1.56 2.52
C LEU A 187 -5.73 0.48 3.57
N GLU A 188 -5.63 0.82 4.86
CA GLU A 188 -5.86 -0.11 5.96
C GLU A 188 -7.30 -0.64 6.00
N GLU A 189 -8.28 0.22 5.71
CA GLU A 189 -9.69 -0.19 5.57
C GLU A 189 -9.88 -1.19 4.44
N GLU A 190 -9.27 -0.94 3.29
CA GLU A 190 -9.35 -1.84 2.14
C GLU A 190 -8.66 -3.18 2.42
N MET A 191 -7.50 -3.17 3.09
CA MET A 191 -6.79 -4.39 3.50
C MET A 191 -7.65 -5.29 4.38
N CYS A 192 -8.42 -4.72 5.33
CA CYS A 192 -9.31 -5.47 6.22
C CYS A 192 -10.50 -6.13 5.50
N GLN A 193 -10.74 -5.82 4.23
CA GLN A 193 -11.79 -6.42 3.41
C GLN A 193 -11.27 -7.55 2.49
N LEU A 194 -9.97 -7.81 2.45
CA LEU A 194 -9.39 -8.86 1.61
C LEU A 194 -9.23 -10.15 2.42
N THR A 195 -9.87 -11.23 1.93
CA THR A 195 -9.82 -12.57 2.51
C THR A 195 -9.18 -13.56 1.54
N MET A 196 -8.92 -14.79 1.99
CA MET A 196 -8.48 -15.88 1.10
C MET A 196 -9.54 -16.23 0.03
N HIS A 197 -10.80 -15.90 0.26
CA HIS A 197 -11.91 -16.18 -0.65
C HIS A 197 -12.21 -15.03 -1.61
N GLY A 198 -11.60 -13.87 -1.42
CA GLY A 198 -11.76 -12.68 -2.25
C GLY A 198 -11.90 -11.39 -1.47
N PHE A 199 -12.21 -10.34 -2.19
CA PHE A 199 -12.42 -9.00 -1.63
C PHE A 199 -13.89 -8.77 -1.32
N HIS A 200 -14.21 -8.31 -0.12
CA HIS A 200 -15.56 -8.06 0.38
C HIS A 200 -15.97 -6.58 0.33
N GLY A 201 -15.05 -5.70 -0.05
CA GLY A 201 -15.32 -4.27 -0.22
C GLY A 201 -16.02 -3.95 -1.54
N LYS A 202 -16.23 -2.67 -1.79
CA LYS A 202 -16.80 -2.18 -3.05
C LYS A 202 -15.72 -2.02 -4.11
N GLY A 203 -15.97 -2.50 -5.33
CA GLY A 203 -15.03 -2.37 -6.46
C GLY A 203 -13.85 -3.35 -6.38
N SER A 204 -12.66 -2.85 -6.61
CA SER A 204 -11.40 -3.60 -6.62
C SER A 204 -10.49 -3.12 -5.48
N PRO A 205 -9.67 -4.00 -4.85
CA PRO A 205 -8.73 -3.62 -3.81
C PRO A 205 -7.44 -3.02 -4.39
N ASP A 206 -7.56 -1.93 -5.14
CA ASP A 206 -6.46 -1.36 -5.94
C ASP A 206 -5.30 -0.84 -5.09
N ARG A 207 -5.58 -0.26 -3.90
CA ARG A 207 -4.55 0.13 -2.92
C ARG A 207 -3.80 -1.07 -2.38
N THR A 208 -4.55 -2.11 -2.02
CA THR A 208 -3.99 -3.35 -1.48
C THR A 208 -3.18 -4.08 -2.54
N ASP A 209 -3.62 -4.11 -3.79
CA ASP A 209 -2.84 -4.68 -4.89
C ASP A 209 -1.54 -3.91 -5.13
N ALA A 210 -1.57 -2.59 -5.12
CA ALA A 210 -0.35 -1.77 -5.20
C ALA A 210 0.60 -2.04 -4.02
N LEU A 211 0.09 -2.12 -2.77
CA LEU A 211 0.89 -2.51 -1.60
C LEU A 211 1.53 -3.89 -1.78
N VAL A 212 0.77 -4.87 -2.25
CA VAL A 212 1.26 -6.25 -2.49
C VAL A 212 2.39 -6.23 -3.51
N TRP A 213 2.29 -5.45 -4.58
CA TRP A 213 3.37 -5.31 -5.56
C TRP A 213 4.62 -4.63 -4.99
N ALA A 214 4.45 -3.57 -4.20
CA ALA A 214 5.57 -2.88 -3.55
C ALA A 214 6.34 -3.83 -2.63
N LEU A 215 5.64 -4.56 -1.75
CA LEU A 215 6.26 -5.49 -0.83
C LEU A 215 6.81 -6.75 -1.53
N THR A 216 6.19 -7.18 -2.62
CA THR A 216 6.75 -8.25 -3.46
C THR A 216 8.11 -7.84 -4.02
N GLU A 217 8.23 -6.63 -4.55
CA GLU A 217 9.49 -6.07 -5.08
C GLU A 217 10.57 -5.95 -4.00
N LEU A 218 10.21 -5.42 -2.83
CA LEU A 218 11.16 -5.11 -1.77
C LEU A 218 11.56 -6.31 -0.90
N MET A 219 10.63 -7.25 -0.66
CA MET A 219 10.81 -8.30 0.36
C MET A 219 10.82 -9.72 -0.23
N ILE A 220 9.92 -10.02 -1.16
CA ILE A 220 9.74 -11.41 -1.64
C ILE A 220 10.76 -11.79 -2.72
N LEU A 221 10.95 -10.93 -3.73
CA LEU A 221 11.85 -11.21 -4.83
C LEU A 221 13.32 -11.25 -4.40
N PRO A 222 13.81 -10.29 -3.59
CA PRO A 222 15.17 -10.36 -3.08
C PRO A 222 15.41 -11.60 -2.21
N ALA A 223 14.45 -11.98 -1.34
CA ALA A 223 14.57 -13.18 -0.52
C ALA A 223 14.76 -14.44 -1.38
N LYS A 224 13.99 -14.60 -2.47
CA LYS A 224 14.14 -15.71 -3.40
C LYS A 224 15.51 -15.74 -4.09
N SER A 225 16.08 -14.58 -4.39
CA SER A 225 17.39 -14.48 -5.03
C SER A 225 18.52 -14.84 -4.06
N HIS A 226 18.42 -14.49 -2.79
CA HIS A 226 19.39 -14.85 -1.75
C HIS A 226 19.34 -16.34 -1.37
N MET A 227 18.19 -16.99 -1.52
CA MET A 227 18.04 -18.42 -1.26
C MET A 227 18.53 -19.33 -2.40
N ARG A 228 18.88 -18.80 -3.57
CA ARG A 228 19.47 -19.60 -4.64
C ARG A 228 20.92 -19.92 -4.29
N PRO A 229 21.32 -21.23 -4.29
CA PRO A 229 22.71 -21.60 -4.09
C PRO A 229 23.59 -20.89 -5.13
N GLN A 230 24.54 -20.10 -4.68
CA GLN A 230 25.59 -19.59 -5.58
C GLN A 230 26.60 -20.72 -5.78
N VAL A 231 26.55 -21.40 -6.90
CA VAL A 231 27.62 -22.31 -7.30
C VAL A 231 28.83 -21.44 -7.67
N ARG A 232 29.80 -21.35 -6.76
CA ARG A 232 31.12 -20.83 -7.12
C ARG A 232 31.78 -21.88 -8.01
N THR A 233 31.89 -21.60 -9.29
CA THR A 233 32.84 -22.30 -10.17
C THR A 233 34.23 -21.85 -9.76
N LEU A 234 35.04 -22.78 -9.26
CA LEU A 234 36.47 -22.60 -8.98
C LEU A 234 37.22 -22.51 -10.29
#